data_9735e4aedf1d7b871e5d2a3bd7b31b50
#
_entry.id   9735e4aedf1d7b871e5d2a3bd7b31b50
#
_cell.length_a   1.000
_cell.length_b   1.000
_cell.length_c   1.000
_cell.angle_alpha   90.00
_cell.angle_beta   90.00
_cell.angle_gamma   90.00
#
_symmetry.space_group_name_H-M   'P 1'
#
loop_
_entity.id
_entity.type
_entity.pdbx_description
1 polymer ?
#
loop_
_entity_poly.entity_id
_entity_poly.type
_entity_poly.pdbx_seq_one_letter_code
_entity_poly.pdbx_strand_id
1 'polypeptide(L)'
;VKRTVLLVEDEKDTRELLARALSREGYVCVAADGPSEALAKAKAAEFIDVVVTDVVMDKDDRAGLRLLSDLRGVGVHAPVVVITAYADVEKVKGALNLGAAHLLEKPFGASELVSAVAHVCEHGGGAEHAVLEVLARAKLTDKERAVALRVLEGLSSAEIALLENNSEKTIRQHVSQVYAKCGVSSRAELFRRVYVR
;
A
#
# COMPACT_ATOMS: atom_id res chain seq x y z
N VAL A 1 0.60 -0.89 -15.69
CA VAL A 1 0.98 -1.86 -14.64
C VAL A 1 -0.29 -2.29 -13.93
N LYS A 2 -0.50 -3.62 -13.73
CA LYS A 2 -1.66 -4.12 -12.99
C LYS A 2 -1.48 -3.79 -11.50
N ARG A 3 -2.53 -3.26 -10.87
CA ARG A 3 -2.54 -2.93 -9.44
C ARG A 3 -2.91 -4.15 -8.61
N THR A 4 -2.26 -4.33 -7.47
CA THR A 4 -2.46 -5.46 -6.56
C THR A 4 -3.37 -5.04 -5.40
N VAL A 5 -4.48 -5.75 -5.23
CA VAL A 5 -5.44 -5.56 -4.13
C VAL A 5 -5.33 -6.73 -3.17
N LEU A 6 -5.04 -6.47 -1.91
CA LEU A 6 -5.17 -7.44 -0.82
C LEU A 6 -6.62 -7.39 -0.32
N LEU A 7 -7.39 -8.45 -0.60
CA LEU A 7 -8.78 -8.60 -0.15
C LEU A 7 -8.85 -9.56 1.03
N VAL A 8 -9.38 -9.10 2.17
CA VAL A 8 -9.50 -9.89 3.40
C VAL A 8 -10.97 -9.97 3.79
N GLU A 9 -11.53 -11.17 3.70
CA GLU A 9 -12.94 -11.48 3.96
C GLU A 9 -13.02 -12.95 4.42
N ASP A 10 -13.62 -13.21 5.57
CA ASP A 10 -13.70 -14.55 6.14
C ASP A 10 -14.76 -15.44 5.45
N GLU A 11 -15.85 -14.84 4.97
CA GLU A 11 -16.87 -15.58 4.25
C GLU A 11 -16.41 -15.96 2.84
N LYS A 12 -16.30 -17.26 2.58
CA LYS A 12 -15.73 -17.79 1.34
C LYS A 12 -16.45 -17.32 0.09
N ASP A 13 -17.79 -17.39 0.07
CA ASP A 13 -18.56 -17.08 -1.13
C ASP A 13 -18.49 -15.58 -1.46
N THR A 14 -18.54 -14.73 -0.45
CA THR A 14 -18.34 -13.28 -0.56
C THR A 14 -16.93 -12.97 -1.06
N ARG A 15 -15.91 -13.57 -0.45
CA ARG A 15 -14.51 -13.41 -0.85
C ARG A 15 -14.28 -13.77 -2.33
N GLU A 16 -14.81 -14.92 -2.78
CA GLU A 16 -14.69 -15.34 -4.17
C GLU A 16 -15.43 -14.41 -5.13
N LEU A 17 -16.63 -13.96 -4.77
CA LEU A 17 -17.40 -13.02 -5.59
C LEU A 17 -16.66 -11.70 -5.78
N LEU A 18 -16.17 -11.11 -4.69
CA LEU A 18 -15.45 -9.83 -4.70
C LEU A 18 -14.11 -9.95 -5.43
N ALA A 19 -13.36 -11.05 -5.21
CA ALA A 19 -12.11 -11.30 -5.92
C ALA A 19 -12.31 -11.43 -7.44
N ARG A 20 -13.37 -12.12 -7.89
CA ARG A 20 -13.72 -12.21 -9.31
C ARG A 20 -14.09 -10.85 -9.90
N ALA A 21 -14.83 -10.02 -9.17
CA ALA A 21 -15.19 -8.68 -9.62
C ALA A 21 -13.95 -7.81 -9.81
N LEU A 22 -13.05 -7.76 -8.85
CA LEU A 22 -11.79 -7.02 -8.95
C LEU A 22 -10.91 -7.53 -10.10
N SER A 23 -10.84 -8.86 -10.27
CA SER A 23 -10.03 -9.46 -11.35
C SER A 23 -10.58 -9.13 -12.75
N ARG A 24 -11.89 -9.04 -12.93
CA ARG A 24 -12.52 -8.63 -14.19
C ARG A 24 -12.17 -7.20 -14.59
N GLU A 25 -11.98 -6.32 -13.63
CA GLU A 25 -11.53 -4.93 -13.84
C GLU A 25 -10.00 -4.80 -13.96
N GLY A 26 -9.28 -5.92 -14.03
CA GLY A 26 -7.85 -5.95 -14.31
C GLY A 26 -6.94 -5.83 -13.09
N TYR A 27 -7.47 -5.85 -11.87
CA TYR A 27 -6.67 -5.91 -10.65
C TYR A 27 -6.07 -7.31 -10.44
N VAL A 28 -4.88 -7.37 -9.84
CA VAL A 28 -4.35 -8.60 -9.26
C VAL A 28 -4.91 -8.74 -7.85
N CYS A 29 -5.85 -9.65 -7.65
CA CYS A 29 -6.47 -9.84 -6.36
C CYS A 29 -5.74 -10.93 -5.56
N VAL A 30 -5.17 -10.54 -4.42
CA VAL A 30 -4.59 -11.42 -3.40
C VAL A 30 -5.64 -11.57 -2.30
N ALA A 31 -6.43 -12.65 -2.36
CA ALA A 31 -7.51 -12.88 -1.41
C ALA A 31 -7.01 -13.68 -0.20
N ALA A 32 -7.45 -13.30 1.01
CA ALA A 32 -7.14 -13.95 2.28
C ALA A 32 -8.42 -14.16 3.09
N ASP A 33 -8.49 -15.26 3.84
CA ASP A 33 -9.65 -15.63 4.66
C ASP A 33 -9.63 -15.03 6.07
N GLY A 34 -8.56 -14.33 6.41
CA GLY A 34 -8.43 -13.67 7.70
C GLY A 34 -7.08 -13.00 7.90
N PRO A 35 -6.86 -12.39 9.09
CA PRO A 35 -5.67 -11.59 9.38
C PRO A 35 -4.34 -12.33 9.22
N SER A 36 -4.28 -13.59 9.66
CA SER A 36 -3.04 -14.39 9.61
C SER A 36 -2.61 -14.68 8.17
N GLU A 37 -3.54 -15.09 7.32
CA GLU A 37 -3.28 -15.35 5.91
C GLU A 37 -2.96 -14.05 5.17
N ALA A 38 -3.68 -12.96 5.50
CA ALA A 38 -3.44 -11.64 4.93
C ALA A 38 -2.00 -11.17 5.18
N LEU A 39 -1.50 -11.27 6.42
CA LEU A 39 -0.12 -10.91 6.77
C LEU A 39 0.91 -11.78 6.05
N ALA A 40 0.67 -13.10 5.94
CA ALA A 40 1.57 -14.00 5.23
C ALA A 40 1.66 -13.62 3.73
N LYS A 41 0.51 -13.38 3.09
CA LYS A 41 0.43 -12.97 1.68
C LYS A 41 0.99 -11.59 1.45
N ALA A 42 0.77 -10.65 2.38
CA ALA A 42 1.33 -9.30 2.32
C ALA A 42 2.86 -9.30 2.33
N LYS A 43 3.48 -10.15 3.16
CA LYS A 43 4.95 -10.32 3.21
C LYS A 43 5.52 -10.95 1.94
N ALA A 44 4.76 -11.80 1.26
CA ALA A 44 5.17 -12.47 0.03
C ALA A 44 4.93 -11.61 -1.23
N ALA A 45 4.05 -10.61 -1.17
CA ALA A 45 3.75 -9.73 -2.27
C ALA A 45 4.89 -8.73 -2.53
N GLU A 46 5.19 -8.46 -3.80
CA GLU A 46 6.17 -7.43 -4.18
C GLU A 46 5.69 -6.02 -3.77
N PHE A 47 4.40 -5.76 -3.94
CA PHE A 47 3.75 -4.50 -3.55
C PHE A 47 2.23 -4.69 -3.46
N ILE A 48 1.58 -4.01 -2.51
CA ILE A 48 0.13 -3.93 -2.38
C ILE A 48 -0.29 -2.48 -2.63
N ASP A 49 -1.15 -2.28 -3.63
CA ASP A 49 -1.65 -0.95 -4.02
C ASP A 49 -2.85 -0.52 -3.15
N VAL A 50 -3.70 -1.46 -2.75
CA VAL A 50 -4.89 -1.21 -1.89
C VAL A 50 -5.13 -2.42 -1.00
N VAL A 51 -5.54 -2.17 0.23
CA VAL A 51 -6.09 -3.19 1.13
C VAL A 51 -7.60 -3.02 1.19
N VAL A 52 -8.34 -4.10 1.04
CA VAL A 52 -9.78 -4.18 1.30
C VAL A 52 -9.98 -5.15 2.46
N THR A 53 -10.61 -4.73 3.55
CA THR A 53 -10.82 -5.59 4.71
C THR A 53 -12.18 -5.37 5.35
N ASP A 54 -12.85 -6.45 5.76
CA ASP A 54 -13.93 -6.35 6.71
C ASP A 54 -13.38 -5.95 8.10
N VAL A 55 -14.17 -5.21 8.87
CA VAL A 55 -13.86 -4.89 10.27
C VAL A 55 -14.08 -6.10 11.15
N VAL A 56 -15.16 -6.84 10.92
CA VAL A 56 -15.60 -7.98 11.71
C VAL A 56 -15.29 -9.26 10.98
N MET A 57 -14.42 -10.10 11.53
CA MET A 57 -14.08 -11.42 10.97
C MET A 57 -14.06 -12.45 12.10
N ASP A 58 -14.53 -13.67 11.84
CA ASP A 58 -14.53 -14.79 12.80
C ASP A 58 -15.12 -14.43 14.17
N LYS A 59 -16.21 -13.64 14.22
CA LYS A 59 -16.84 -13.12 15.44
C LYS A 59 -15.95 -12.17 16.27
N ASP A 60 -14.80 -11.80 15.76
CA ASP A 60 -13.96 -10.77 16.33
C ASP A 60 -14.32 -9.42 15.70
N ASP A 61 -14.90 -8.56 16.51
CA ASP A 61 -15.47 -7.28 16.09
C ASP A 61 -14.44 -6.20 15.76
N ARG A 62 -13.15 -6.50 15.92
CA ARG A 62 -12.01 -5.60 15.66
C ARG A 62 -10.88 -6.26 14.87
N ALA A 63 -11.10 -7.44 14.32
CA ALA A 63 -10.07 -8.19 13.60
C ALA A 63 -9.45 -7.36 12.45
N GLY A 64 -10.29 -6.71 11.64
CA GLY A 64 -9.83 -5.85 10.56
C GLY A 64 -9.03 -4.64 11.04
N LEU A 65 -9.44 -4.00 12.14
CA LEU A 65 -8.71 -2.85 12.69
C LEU A 65 -7.32 -3.23 13.20
N ARG A 66 -7.20 -4.39 13.88
CA ARG A 66 -5.88 -4.90 14.30
C ARG A 66 -5.01 -5.25 13.11
N LEU A 67 -5.59 -5.89 12.09
CA LEU A 67 -4.88 -6.20 10.85
C LEU A 67 -4.24 -4.96 10.22
N LEU A 68 -4.91 -3.81 10.24
CA LEU A 68 -4.34 -2.57 9.68
C LEU A 68 -3.05 -2.14 10.41
N SER A 69 -3.04 -2.26 11.74
CA SER A 69 -1.83 -1.98 12.54
C SER A 69 -0.71 -2.97 12.23
N ASP A 70 -1.05 -4.25 12.11
CA ASP A 70 -0.09 -5.32 11.85
C ASP A 70 0.51 -5.22 10.43
N LEU A 71 -0.30 -4.87 9.43
CA LEU A 71 0.15 -4.63 8.05
C LEU A 71 1.15 -3.48 7.98
N ARG A 72 0.92 -2.39 8.72
CA ARG A 72 1.88 -1.29 8.83
C ARG A 72 3.17 -1.73 9.51
N GLY A 73 3.08 -2.56 10.55
CA GLY A 73 4.23 -3.14 11.23
C GLY A 73 5.13 -3.99 10.33
N VAL A 74 4.58 -4.53 9.23
CA VAL A 74 5.35 -5.29 8.22
C VAL A 74 5.65 -4.48 6.96
N GLY A 75 5.45 -3.15 7.00
CA GLY A 75 5.82 -2.24 5.91
C GLY A 75 4.77 -2.07 4.81
N VAL A 76 3.53 -2.51 5.02
CA VAL A 76 2.42 -2.26 4.09
C VAL A 76 1.72 -0.96 4.47
N HIS A 77 1.93 0.07 3.67
CA HIS A 77 1.34 1.42 3.85
C HIS A 77 0.28 1.73 2.78
N ALA A 78 -0.27 0.71 2.17
CA ALA A 78 -1.32 0.85 1.17
C ALA A 78 -2.57 1.54 1.75
N PRO A 79 -3.25 2.38 0.96
CA PRO A 79 -4.54 2.92 1.35
C PRO A 79 -5.56 1.79 1.56
N VAL A 80 -6.51 2.02 2.45
CA VAL A 80 -7.43 0.97 2.92
C VAL A 80 -8.88 1.33 2.61
N VAL A 81 -9.57 0.39 1.99
CA VAL A 81 -11.04 0.35 1.93
C VAL A 81 -11.52 -0.56 3.05
N VAL A 82 -12.25 -0.01 3.99
CA VAL A 82 -12.82 -0.76 5.11
C VAL A 82 -14.28 -1.09 4.82
N ILE A 83 -14.61 -2.36 4.92
CA ILE A 83 -16.00 -2.85 4.83
C ILE A 83 -16.59 -2.92 6.23
N THR A 84 -17.78 -2.39 6.44
CA THR A 84 -18.41 -2.36 7.76
C THR A 84 -19.93 -2.45 7.67
N ALA A 85 -20.57 -3.03 8.68
CA ALA A 85 -21.99 -2.87 8.90
C ALA A 85 -22.24 -1.55 9.64
N TYR A 86 -23.17 -0.73 9.18
CA TYR A 86 -23.39 0.68 9.53
C TYR A 86 -23.59 1.02 11.02
N ALA A 87 -23.82 0.07 11.88
CA ALA A 87 -24.29 0.34 13.24
C ALA A 87 -23.22 0.75 14.27
N ASP A 88 -21.92 0.84 13.89
CA ASP A 88 -20.86 1.00 14.87
C ASP A 88 -19.96 2.22 14.61
N VAL A 89 -20.42 3.39 15.07
CA VAL A 89 -19.68 4.68 14.97
C VAL A 89 -18.27 4.59 15.55
N GLU A 90 -18.04 3.79 16.58
CA GLU A 90 -16.72 3.63 17.20
C GLU A 90 -15.76 2.85 16.28
N LYS A 91 -16.25 1.85 15.56
CA LYS A 91 -15.45 1.11 14.58
C LYS A 91 -15.09 1.99 13.39
N VAL A 92 -16.04 2.78 12.89
CA VAL A 92 -15.82 3.76 11.83
C VAL A 92 -14.74 4.77 12.24
N LYS A 93 -14.84 5.35 13.44
CA LYS A 93 -13.81 6.25 13.99
C LYS A 93 -12.46 5.55 14.12
N GLY A 94 -12.45 4.31 14.62
CA GLY A 94 -11.23 3.51 14.72
C GLY A 94 -10.57 3.29 13.36
N ALA A 95 -11.33 2.95 12.33
CA ALA A 95 -10.83 2.79 10.97
C ALA A 95 -10.24 4.09 10.40
N LEU A 96 -10.93 5.22 10.54
CA LEU A 96 -10.44 6.52 10.10
C LEU A 96 -9.15 6.93 10.83
N ASN A 97 -9.06 6.72 12.14
CA ASN A 97 -7.86 6.99 12.93
C ASN A 97 -6.67 6.11 12.52
N LEU A 98 -6.93 4.92 12.00
CA LEU A 98 -5.96 4.01 11.43
C LEU A 98 -5.70 4.29 9.93
N GLY A 99 -6.21 5.41 9.40
CA GLY A 99 -5.94 5.86 8.04
C GLY A 99 -6.71 5.10 6.96
N ALA A 100 -7.94 4.64 7.26
CA ALA A 100 -8.84 4.18 6.22
C ALA A 100 -9.08 5.31 5.21
N ALA A 101 -8.87 5.00 3.93
CA ALA A 101 -9.05 5.96 2.84
C ALA A 101 -10.50 5.98 2.35
N HIS A 102 -11.24 4.89 2.57
CA HIS A 102 -12.65 4.78 2.19
C HIS A 102 -13.37 3.78 3.10
N LEU A 103 -14.67 4.04 3.31
CA LEU A 103 -15.57 3.15 4.05
C LEU A 103 -16.66 2.67 3.11
N LEU A 104 -16.86 1.36 3.05
CA LEU A 104 -17.91 0.72 2.27
C LEU A 104 -18.89 0.02 3.20
N GLU A 105 -20.15 0.45 3.15
CA GLU A 105 -21.20 -0.05 4.04
C GLU A 105 -21.90 -1.28 3.46
N LYS A 106 -22.10 -2.31 4.29
CA LYS A 106 -22.92 -3.49 3.96
C LYS A 106 -24.43 -3.16 4.11
N PRO A 107 -25.30 -3.56 3.18
CA PRO A 107 -25.03 -4.35 1.98
C PRO A 107 -24.55 -3.49 0.81
N PHE A 108 -23.57 -3.97 0.04
CA PHE A 108 -23.05 -3.32 -1.16
C PHE A 108 -22.95 -4.31 -2.33
N GLY A 109 -22.96 -3.80 -3.56
CA GLY A 109 -22.70 -4.59 -4.75
C GLY A 109 -21.24 -4.65 -5.13
N ALA A 110 -20.87 -5.65 -5.95
CA ALA A 110 -19.50 -5.79 -6.44
C ALA A 110 -18.99 -4.55 -7.20
N SER A 111 -19.88 -3.84 -7.93
CA SER A 111 -19.57 -2.60 -8.65
C SER A 111 -19.20 -1.44 -7.69
N GLU A 112 -19.81 -1.38 -6.52
CA GLU A 112 -19.51 -0.36 -5.51
C GLU A 112 -18.12 -0.59 -4.91
N LEU A 113 -17.74 -1.86 -4.63
CA LEU A 113 -16.39 -2.19 -4.22
C LEU A 113 -15.37 -1.79 -5.28
N VAL A 114 -15.60 -2.15 -6.54
CA VAL A 114 -14.71 -1.79 -7.65
C VAL A 114 -14.55 -0.27 -7.75
N SER A 115 -15.65 0.48 -7.65
CA SER A 115 -15.62 1.95 -7.67
C SER A 115 -14.84 2.52 -6.48
N ALA A 116 -15.04 1.97 -5.27
CA ALA A 116 -14.30 2.37 -4.07
C ALA A 116 -12.79 2.10 -4.22
N VAL A 117 -12.41 0.93 -4.72
CA VAL A 117 -11.00 0.57 -4.97
C VAL A 117 -10.41 1.49 -6.04
N ALA A 118 -11.11 1.77 -7.14
CA ALA A 118 -10.64 2.69 -8.19
C ALA A 118 -10.43 4.10 -7.62
N HIS A 119 -11.41 4.62 -6.87
CA HIS A 119 -11.32 5.93 -6.22
C HIS A 119 -10.11 6.01 -5.28
N VAL A 120 -9.92 5.00 -4.44
CA VAL A 120 -8.80 4.93 -3.49
C VAL A 120 -7.46 4.80 -4.21
N CYS A 121 -7.40 4.05 -5.31
CA CYS A 121 -6.22 3.97 -6.16
C CYS A 121 -5.82 5.31 -6.80
N GLU A 122 -6.79 6.17 -7.07
CA GLU A 122 -6.56 7.48 -7.69
C GLU A 122 -6.25 8.56 -6.65
N HIS A 123 -6.88 8.52 -5.48
CA HIS A 123 -6.89 9.61 -4.51
C HIS A 123 -6.41 9.21 -3.10
N GLY A 124 -6.42 7.91 -2.77
CA GLY A 124 -6.23 7.42 -1.40
C GLY A 124 -4.78 7.21 -0.97
N GLY A 125 -3.83 7.27 -1.90
CA GLY A 125 -2.41 7.14 -1.59
C GLY A 125 -1.82 8.50 -1.21
N GLY A 126 -1.56 8.74 0.07
CA GLY A 126 -0.77 9.89 0.50
C GLY A 126 0.63 9.88 -0.15
N ALA A 127 1.37 10.99 0.00
CA ALA A 127 2.73 11.12 -0.54
C ALA A 127 3.64 9.94 -0.18
N GLU A 128 3.51 9.42 1.04
CA GLU A 128 4.27 8.26 1.52
C GLU A 128 3.99 6.99 0.70
N HIS A 129 2.71 6.69 0.44
CA HIS A 129 2.34 5.53 -0.38
C HIS A 129 2.86 5.65 -1.83
N ALA A 130 2.75 6.85 -2.43
CA ALA A 130 3.26 7.12 -3.77
C ALA A 130 4.78 6.88 -3.86
N VAL A 131 5.54 7.30 -2.83
CA VAL A 131 6.98 7.03 -2.71
C VAL A 131 7.24 5.52 -2.70
N LEU A 132 6.59 4.80 -1.79
CA LEU A 132 6.81 3.36 -1.61
C LEU A 132 6.43 2.56 -2.86
N GLU A 133 5.34 2.92 -3.55
CA GLU A 133 4.92 2.32 -4.81
C GLU A 133 6.01 2.44 -5.89
N VAL A 134 6.52 3.66 -6.11
CA VAL A 134 7.55 3.90 -7.13
C VAL A 134 8.83 3.12 -6.80
N LEU A 135 9.26 3.14 -5.53
CA LEU A 135 10.50 2.47 -5.11
C LEU A 135 10.39 0.93 -5.14
N ALA A 136 9.22 0.36 -4.81
CA ALA A 136 8.98 -1.08 -4.89
C ALA A 136 9.05 -1.57 -6.34
N ARG A 137 8.36 -0.87 -7.25
CA ARG A 137 8.34 -1.21 -8.69
C ARG A 137 9.71 -1.10 -9.36
N ALA A 138 10.60 -0.28 -8.81
CA ALA A 138 11.97 -0.11 -9.31
C ALA A 138 12.92 -1.25 -8.90
N LYS A 139 12.48 -2.24 -8.11
CA LYS A 139 13.27 -3.39 -7.63
C LYS A 139 14.62 -2.97 -7.04
N LEU A 140 14.56 -1.98 -6.16
CA LEU A 140 15.74 -1.49 -5.45
C LEU A 140 16.19 -2.48 -4.39
N THR A 141 17.51 -2.60 -4.19
CA THR A 141 18.05 -3.25 -2.99
C THR A 141 17.74 -2.41 -1.75
N ASP A 142 17.86 -2.99 -0.55
CA ASP A 142 17.60 -2.26 0.70
C ASP A 142 18.45 -1.00 0.84
N LYS A 143 19.71 -1.05 0.44
CA LYS A 143 20.63 0.12 0.43
C LYS A 143 20.19 1.18 -0.58
N GLU A 144 19.83 0.79 -1.78
CA GLU A 144 19.34 1.71 -2.80
C GLU A 144 18.02 2.35 -2.38
N ARG A 145 17.13 1.59 -1.72
CA ARG A 145 15.87 2.10 -1.18
C ARG A 145 16.13 3.13 -0.08
N ALA A 146 17.01 2.85 0.87
CA ALA A 146 17.39 3.80 1.91
C ALA A 146 17.94 5.11 1.30
N VAL A 147 18.84 5.01 0.34
CA VAL A 147 19.39 6.18 -0.37
C VAL A 147 18.29 6.94 -1.12
N ALA A 148 17.38 6.24 -1.81
CA ALA A 148 16.28 6.86 -2.55
C ALA A 148 15.36 7.68 -1.62
N LEU A 149 15.01 7.15 -0.44
CA LEU A 149 14.22 7.86 0.56
C LEU A 149 14.93 9.15 1.01
N ARG A 150 16.23 9.09 1.30
CA ARG A 150 17.03 10.27 1.69
C ARG A 150 17.10 11.32 0.58
N VAL A 151 17.21 10.87 -0.68
CA VAL A 151 17.13 11.77 -1.84
C VAL A 151 15.78 12.47 -1.90
N LEU A 152 14.69 11.75 -1.65
CA LEU A 152 13.33 12.29 -1.62
C LEU A 152 13.07 13.21 -0.41
N GLU A 153 13.73 12.98 0.73
CA GLU A 153 13.74 13.90 1.89
C GLU A 153 14.49 15.21 1.63
N GLY A 154 15.18 15.31 0.51
CA GLY A 154 15.87 16.54 0.15
C GLY A 154 17.39 16.54 0.39
N LEU A 155 17.97 15.49 0.95
CA LEU A 155 19.38 15.44 1.32
C LEU A 155 20.30 15.37 0.09
N SER A 156 21.46 16.01 0.18
CA SER A 156 22.55 15.90 -0.78
C SER A 156 23.33 14.59 -0.60
N SER A 157 24.10 14.19 -1.60
CA SER A 157 24.95 12.99 -1.50
C SER A 157 25.97 13.08 -0.35
N ALA A 158 26.44 14.26 -0.01
CA ALA A 158 27.35 14.48 1.10
C ALA A 158 26.66 14.26 2.46
N GLU A 159 25.44 14.78 2.64
CA GLU A 159 24.63 14.59 3.86
C GLU A 159 24.23 13.12 4.03
N ILE A 160 23.83 12.44 2.95
CA ILE A 160 23.51 11.01 2.97
C ILE A 160 24.76 10.21 3.36
N ALA A 161 25.92 10.55 2.84
CA ALA A 161 27.19 9.89 3.15
C ALA A 161 27.52 9.95 4.64
N LEU A 162 27.28 11.08 5.27
CA LEU A 162 27.45 11.26 6.72
C LEU A 162 26.46 10.38 7.52
N LEU A 163 25.19 10.37 7.14
CA LEU A 163 24.14 9.59 7.82
C LEU A 163 24.35 8.08 7.68
N GLU A 164 24.75 7.63 6.50
CA GLU A 164 24.93 6.20 6.20
C GLU A 164 26.35 5.69 6.52
N ASN A 165 27.21 6.53 7.13
CA ASN A 165 28.61 6.23 7.43
C ASN A 165 29.35 5.65 6.21
N ASN A 166 29.22 6.33 5.08
CA ASN A 166 29.73 5.88 3.78
C ASN A 166 30.50 7.01 3.07
N SER A 167 31.21 6.69 1.97
CA SER A 167 31.85 7.72 1.15
C SER A 167 30.82 8.42 0.24
N GLU A 168 31.00 9.73 0.01
CA GLU A 168 30.14 10.46 -0.93
C GLU A 168 30.19 9.86 -2.35
N LYS A 169 31.33 9.33 -2.77
CA LYS A 169 31.49 8.62 -4.04
C LYS A 169 30.57 7.40 -4.13
N THR A 170 30.52 6.60 -3.07
CA THR A 170 29.64 5.43 -2.99
C THR A 170 28.17 5.82 -3.04
N ILE A 171 27.77 6.87 -2.30
CA ILE A 171 26.40 7.38 -2.31
C ILE A 171 26.02 7.89 -3.71
N ARG A 172 26.88 8.62 -4.40
CA ARG A 172 26.63 9.05 -5.79
C ARG A 172 26.42 7.87 -6.75
N GLN A 173 27.14 6.76 -6.55
CA GLN A 173 26.93 5.53 -7.32
C GLN A 173 25.53 4.93 -7.04
N HIS A 174 25.13 4.83 -5.77
CA HIS A 174 23.80 4.37 -5.41
C HIS A 174 22.70 5.28 -5.97
N VAL A 175 22.86 6.60 -5.89
CA VAL A 175 21.91 7.56 -6.49
C VAL A 175 21.76 7.35 -8.00
N SER A 176 22.88 7.14 -8.70
CA SER A 176 22.87 6.84 -10.14
C SER A 176 22.12 5.54 -10.45
N GLN A 177 22.34 4.49 -9.66
CA GLN A 177 21.61 3.21 -9.79
C GLN A 177 20.12 3.36 -9.50
N VAL A 178 19.76 4.12 -8.46
CA VAL A 178 18.36 4.44 -8.15
C VAL A 178 17.69 5.13 -9.34
N TYR A 179 18.32 6.15 -9.91
CA TYR A 179 17.75 6.86 -11.07
C TYR A 179 17.56 5.93 -12.26
N ALA A 180 18.58 5.11 -12.58
CA ALA A 180 18.51 4.15 -13.67
C ALA A 180 17.36 3.14 -13.47
N LYS A 181 17.23 2.55 -12.27
CA LYS A 181 16.17 1.59 -11.94
C LYS A 181 14.78 2.22 -11.88
N CYS A 182 14.68 3.47 -11.44
CA CYS A 182 13.43 4.23 -11.46
C CYS A 182 13.09 4.78 -12.86
N GLY A 183 13.96 4.62 -13.86
CA GLY A 183 13.75 5.14 -15.22
C GLY A 183 13.68 6.68 -15.27
N VAL A 184 14.54 7.35 -14.48
CA VAL A 184 14.69 8.80 -14.41
C VAL A 184 16.15 9.20 -14.57
N SER A 185 16.41 10.46 -14.97
CA SER A 185 17.75 10.99 -15.19
C SER A 185 18.19 12.00 -14.13
N SER A 186 17.26 12.46 -13.30
CA SER A 186 17.54 13.51 -12.33
C SER A 186 16.66 13.39 -11.08
N ARG A 187 17.11 14.08 -10.01
CA ARG A 187 16.32 14.24 -8.79
C ARG A 187 14.95 14.86 -9.06
N ALA A 188 14.89 15.90 -9.90
CA ALA A 188 13.64 16.58 -10.24
C ALA A 188 12.66 15.64 -10.95
N GLU A 189 13.16 14.74 -11.80
CA GLU A 189 12.33 13.72 -12.44
C GLU A 189 11.86 12.65 -11.44
N LEU A 190 12.70 12.23 -10.49
CA LEU A 190 12.29 11.32 -9.44
C LEU A 190 11.17 11.94 -8.58
N PHE A 191 11.30 13.21 -8.19
CA PHE A 191 10.25 13.95 -7.48
C PHE A 191 8.96 14.02 -8.28
N ARG A 192 9.02 14.39 -9.56
CA ARG A 192 7.83 14.43 -10.43
C ARG A 192 7.16 13.07 -10.52
N ARG A 193 7.94 12.00 -10.69
CA ARG A 193 7.41 10.64 -10.80
C ARG A 193 6.70 10.16 -9.54
N VAL A 194 7.12 10.65 -8.37
CA VAL A 194 6.56 10.29 -7.06
C VAL A 194 5.37 11.18 -6.69
N TYR A 195 5.47 12.49 -6.87
CA TYR A 195 4.53 13.45 -6.30
C TYR A 195 3.62 14.15 -7.31
N VAL A 196 3.93 14.08 -8.61
CA VAL A 196 3.11 14.72 -9.66
C VAL A 196 2.48 13.63 -10.50
N ARG A 197 1.20 13.37 -10.28
CA ARG A 197 0.36 12.45 -11.07
C ARG A 197 -0.49 13.22 -12.06
#